data_6078fea417034c18b3fba7c4a2d58548
#
_entry.id   6078fea417034c18b3fba7c4a2d58548
#
_cell.length_a   1.000
_cell.length_b   1.000
_cell.length_c   1.000
_cell.angle_alpha   90.00
_cell.angle_beta   90.00
_cell.angle_gamma   90.00
#
_symmetry.space_group_name_H-M   'P 1'
#
loop_
_entity.id
_entity.type
_entity.pdbx_description
1 polymer ?
#
loop_
_entity_poly.entity_id
_entity_poly.type
_entity_poly.pdbx_seq_one_letter_code
_entity_poly.pdbx_strand_id
1 'polypeptide(L)'
;AMLRLTALRAGIADGQRILELGCGWGSFSLWAAEHFPASRVVGVSNSASQRDFILGQARRRGLGNVEVITCDMNRFEAPGRFDRVVSVEMFEHMRNWSELLRRIGGWLSPEGKLFVHVFEAEADDDWMGRHFFTGGMMPSHDLLPRVAAPLSVEESWVVPGTHYARTSEAWHQNLLENAEAATAALTGPLPAEEARRQIRRWQMFFLACAELFGFDGGREWQVAHYRL
;
A
#
# COMPACT_ATOMS: atom_id res chain seq x y z
N ALA A 1 -5.66 13.81 -0.03
CA ALA A 1 -7.03 13.30 0.26
C ALA A 1 -6.98 11.87 0.78
N MET A 2 -6.34 10.92 0.06
CA MET A 2 -6.33 9.47 0.37
C MET A 2 -5.78 9.19 1.78
N LEU A 3 -4.61 9.70 2.16
CA LEU A 3 -4.00 9.48 3.48
C LEU A 3 -4.91 9.89 4.65
N ARG A 4 -5.59 11.04 4.51
CA ARG A 4 -6.57 11.48 5.50
C ARG A 4 -7.78 10.55 5.57
N LEU A 5 -8.26 10.07 4.43
CA LEU A 5 -9.37 9.11 4.38
C LEU A 5 -8.98 7.77 5.02
N THR A 6 -7.77 7.29 4.75
CA THR A 6 -7.20 6.10 5.40
C THR A 6 -7.20 6.26 6.92
N ALA A 7 -6.65 7.36 7.44
CA ALA A 7 -6.60 7.60 8.88
C ALA A 7 -8.01 7.68 9.51
N LEU A 8 -8.95 8.35 8.83
CA LEU A 8 -10.35 8.46 9.29
C LEU A 8 -11.02 7.08 9.35
N ARG A 9 -10.94 6.29 8.27
CA ARG A 9 -11.57 4.97 8.19
C ARG A 9 -10.90 3.96 9.10
N ALA A 10 -9.58 4.05 9.30
CA ALA A 10 -8.85 3.26 10.29
C ALA A 10 -9.16 3.66 11.74
N GLY A 11 -9.83 4.78 11.98
CA GLY A 11 -10.10 5.30 13.31
C GLY A 11 -8.84 5.69 14.07
N ILE A 12 -7.87 6.29 13.38
CA ILE A 12 -6.61 6.73 14.00
C ILE A 12 -6.85 7.99 14.82
N ALA A 13 -6.32 7.97 16.04
CA ALA A 13 -6.26 9.09 16.96
C ALA A 13 -4.82 9.30 17.43
N ASP A 14 -4.50 10.51 17.90
CA ASP A 14 -3.17 10.78 18.43
C ASP A 14 -2.90 10.00 19.72
N GLY A 15 -1.65 9.66 19.99
CA GLY A 15 -1.23 8.87 21.14
C GLY A 15 -1.27 7.35 20.92
N GLN A 16 -1.68 6.87 19.75
CA GLN A 16 -1.77 5.45 19.41
C GLN A 16 -0.46 4.84 18.92
N ARG A 17 -0.33 3.54 19.10
CA ARG A 17 0.68 2.71 18.43
C ARG A 17 0.11 2.22 17.09
N ILE A 18 0.72 2.64 15.99
CA ILE A 18 0.27 2.39 14.62
C ILE A 18 1.31 1.51 13.93
N LEU A 19 0.87 0.41 13.32
CA LEU A 19 1.69 -0.48 12.50
C LEU A 19 1.22 -0.37 11.03
N GLU A 20 2.12 -0.02 10.11
CA GLU A 20 1.85 -0.05 8.67
C GLU A 20 2.53 -1.27 8.04
N LEU A 21 1.73 -2.17 7.45
CA LEU A 21 2.19 -3.36 6.74
C LEU A 21 2.40 -3.03 5.26
N GLY A 22 3.65 -3.10 4.78
CA GLY A 22 3.99 -2.72 3.42
C GLY A 22 4.08 -1.20 3.24
N CYS A 23 4.91 -0.53 4.04
CA CYS A 23 4.95 0.94 4.07
C CYS A 23 5.51 1.61 2.79
N GLY A 24 5.99 0.84 1.81
CA GLY A 24 6.52 1.35 0.55
C GLY A 24 7.56 2.45 0.77
N TRP A 25 7.39 3.61 0.14
CA TRP A 25 8.25 4.79 0.31
C TRP A 25 7.81 5.70 1.47
N GLY A 26 6.90 5.23 2.34
CA GLY A 26 6.53 5.88 3.59
C GLY A 26 5.49 6.98 3.46
N SER A 27 4.69 7.00 2.40
CA SER A 27 3.67 8.03 2.21
C SER A 27 2.73 8.14 3.40
N PHE A 28 2.20 7.01 3.89
CA PHE A 28 1.32 7.01 5.04
C PHE A 28 2.09 7.14 6.35
N SER A 29 3.18 6.38 6.56
CA SER A 29 3.98 6.43 7.80
C SER A 29 4.46 7.86 8.13
N LEU A 30 5.04 8.58 7.15
CA LEU A 30 5.53 9.94 7.34
C LEU A 30 4.39 10.93 7.59
N TRP A 31 3.30 10.79 6.83
CA TRP A 31 2.13 11.64 7.00
C TRP A 31 1.48 11.41 8.38
N ALA A 32 1.32 10.15 8.79
CA ALA A 32 0.75 9.81 10.09
C ALA A 32 1.61 10.34 11.24
N ALA A 33 2.93 10.20 11.16
CA ALA A 33 3.84 10.73 12.17
C ALA A 33 3.78 12.25 12.32
N GLU A 34 3.57 12.98 11.22
CA GLU A 34 3.44 14.44 11.20
C GLU A 34 2.09 14.89 11.79
N HIS A 35 1.00 14.17 11.50
CA HIS A 35 -0.36 14.56 11.91
C HIS A 35 -0.78 14.01 13.27
N PHE A 36 -0.08 13.02 13.78
CA PHE A 36 -0.31 12.37 15.08
C PHE A 36 1.01 12.34 15.87
N PRO A 37 1.50 13.48 16.36
CA PRO A 37 2.85 13.60 16.92
C PRO A 37 3.05 12.85 18.25
N ALA A 38 1.99 12.57 19.02
CA ALA A 38 2.06 11.74 20.21
C ALA A 38 1.97 10.22 19.92
N SER A 39 1.63 9.85 18.68
CA SER A 39 1.58 8.46 18.24
C SER A 39 2.97 7.92 17.91
N ARG A 40 3.13 6.60 17.98
CA ARG A 40 4.31 5.89 17.48
C ARG A 40 3.94 5.11 16.21
N VAL A 41 4.60 5.41 15.11
CA VAL A 41 4.38 4.76 13.81
C VAL A 41 5.51 3.79 13.52
N VAL A 42 5.17 2.53 13.28
CA VAL A 42 6.09 1.48 12.87
C VAL A 42 5.71 1.01 11.47
N GLY A 43 6.56 1.26 10.48
CA GLY A 43 6.40 0.75 9.13
C GLY A 43 7.17 -0.54 8.92
N VAL A 44 6.63 -1.46 8.11
CA VAL A 44 7.31 -2.69 7.69
C VAL A 44 7.50 -2.67 6.18
N SER A 45 8.71 -2.91 5.72
CA SER A 45 9.06 -3.06 4.31
C SER A 45 10.09 -4.17 4.12
N ASN A 46 10.04 -4.88 3.01
CA ASN A 46 11.08 -5.84 2.63
C ASN A 46 12.31 -5.18 1.98
N SER A 47 12.33 -3.85 1.83
CA SER A 47 13.37 -3.09 1.14
C SER A 47 14.16 -2.20 2.10
N ALA A 48 15.46 -2.43 2.19
CA ALA A 48 16.38 -1.58 2.95
C ALA A 48 16.46 -0.15 2.39
N SER A 49 16.42 0.01 1.06
CA SER A 49 16.44 1.32 0.40
C SER A 49 15.20 2.16 0.71
N GLN A 50 14.03 1.53 0.78
CA GLN A 50 12.80 2.20 1.22
C GLN A 50 12.90 2.64 2.68
N ARG A 51 13.38 1.78 3.58
CA ARG A 51 13.64 2.13 4.97
C ARG A 51 14.56 3.35 5.09
N ASP A 52 15.71 3.31 4.41
CA ASP A 52 16.72 4.37 4.50
C ASP A 52 16.18 5.71 3.96
N PHE A 53 15.37 5.66 2.90
CA PHE A 53 14.66 6.83 2.38
C PHE A 53 13.67 7.40 3.41
N ILE A 54 12.81 6.55 4.00
CA ILE A 54 11.81 6.98 4.99
C ILE A 54 12.49 7.61 6.20
N LEU A 55 13.50 6.96 6.77
CA LEU A 55 14.23 7.49 7.92
C LEU A 55 15.00 8.78 7.58
N GLY A 56 15.50 8.89 6.35
CA GLY A 56 16.08 10.13 5.83
C GLY A 56 15.06 11.27 5.74
N GLN A 57 13.85 10.97 5.26
CA GLN A 57 12.75 11.97 5.22
C GLN A 57 12.28 12.34 6.62
N ALA A 58 12.14 11.38 7.53
CA ALA A 58 11.75 11.63 8.91
C ALA A 58 12.73 12.61 9.60
N ARG A 59 14.05 12.34 9.48
CA ARG A 59 15.08 13.24 10.00
C ARG A 59 14.98 14.67 9.44
N ARG A 60 14.80 14.80 8.10
CA ARG A 60 14.66 16.12 7.44
C ARG A 60 13.43 16.90 7.92
N ARG A 61 12.36 16.20 8.29
CA ARG A 61 11.12 16.80 8.79
C ARG A 61 11.06 16.91 10.31
N GLY A 62 12.09 16.48 11.05
CA GLY A 62 12.11 16.49 12.51
C GLY A 62 11.13 15.49 13.16
N LEU A 63 10.74 14.43 12.45
CA LEU A 63 9.83 13.40 12.95
C LEU A 63 10.63 12.37 13.76
N GLY A 64 10.41 12.32 15.08
CA GLY A 64 11.09 11.39 16.00
C GLY A 64 10.25 10.15 16.34
N ASN A 65 9.03 10.06 15.83
CA ASN A 65 8.04 9.06 16.19
C ASN A 65 7.81 8.00 15.09
N VAL A 66 8.73 7.88 14.12
CA VAL A 66 8.70 6.88 13.04
C VAL A 66 9.84 5.88 13.21
N GLU A 67 9.49 4.62 13.11
CA GLU A 67 10.42 3.49 13.01
C GLU A 67 10.11 2.67 11.76
N VAL A 68 11.13 2.09 11.10
CA VAL A 68 10.91 1.20 9.95
C VAL A 68 11.70 -0.09 10.15
N ILE A 69 11.00 -1.20 10.08
CA ILE A 69 11.55 -2.55 10.18
C ILE A 69 11.69 -3.13 8.77
N THR A 70 12.91 -3.55 8.41
CA THR A 70 13.11 -4.29 7.16
C THR A 70 12.91 -5.77 7.41
N CYS A 71 11.80 -6.31 6.91
CA CYS A 71 11.44 -7.72 7.08
C CYS A 71 10.51 -8.19 5.96
N ASP A 72 10.67 -9.46 5.56
CA ASP A 72 9.67 -10.14 4.73
C ASP A 72 8.40 -10.39 5.57
N MET A 73 7.22 -10.02 5.02
CA MET A 73 5.94 -10.15 5.72
C MET A 73 5.64 -11.60 6.13
N ASN A 74 6.13 -12.59 5.40
CA ASN A 74 5.98 -14.00 5.76
C ASN A 74 6.71 -14.37 7.07
N ARG A 75 7.73 -13.61 7.46
CA ARG A 75 8.57 -13.85 8.64
C ARG A 75 8.42 -12.76 9.71
N PHE A 76 7.70 -11.69 9.40
CA PHE A 76 7.55 -10.57 10.32
C PHE A 76 6.75 -10.97 11.56
N GLU A 77 7.30 -10.65 12.73
CA GLU A 77 6.57 -10.69 14.00
C GLU A 77 6.57 -9.29 14.62
N ALA A 78 5.40 -8.86 15.07
CA ALA A 78 5.26 -7.51 15.58
C ALA A 78 5.97 -7.35 16.94
N PRO A 79 6.71 -6.24 17.16
CA PRO A 79 7.43 -5.98 18.42
C PRO A 79 6.48 -5.53 19.54
N GLY A 80 5.36 -6.20 19.69
CA GLY A 80 4.32 -5.92 20.68
C GLY A 80 2.95 -5.65 20.07
N ARG A 81 2.03 -5.09 20.85
CA ARG A 81 0.66 -4.84 20.41
C ARG A 81 0.48 -3.43 19.87
N PHE A 82 -0.48 -3.28 18.96
CA PHE A 82 -0.79 -2.05 18.25
C PHE A 82 -2.28 -1.71 18.37
N ASP A 83 -2.58 -0.42 18.47
CA ASP A 83 -3.96 0.07 18.51
C ASP A 83 -4.55 0.13 17.11
N ARG A 84 -3.71 0.34 16.10
CA ARG A 84 -4.09 0.35 14.69
C ARG A 84 -3.05 -0.38 13.86
N VAL A 85 -3.53 -1.27 13.01
CA VAL A 85 -2.76 -1.87 11.94
C VAL A 85 -3.34 -1.36 10.63
N VAL A 86 -2.50 -0.85 9.74
CA VAL A 86 -2.89 -0.28 8.44
C VAL A 86 -2.15 -1.02 7.34
N SER A 87 -2.87 -1.39 6.30
CA SER A 87 -2.28 -1.97 5.08
C SER A 87 -2.87 -1.27 3.87
N VAL A 88 -2.01 -0.78 2.99
CA VAL A 88 -2.40 -0.11 1.74
C VAL A 88 -1.68 -0.79 0.59
N GLU A 89 -2.43 -1.40 -0.32
CA GLU A 89 -1.92 -2.07 -1.53
C GLU A 89 -0.78 -3.08 -1.22
N MET A 90 -1.00 -3.93 -0.21
CA MET A 90 -0.05 -4.98 0.17
C MET A 90 -0.70 -6.37 0.20
N PHE A 91 -1.98 -6.46 0.55
CA PHE A 91 -2.68 -7.75 0.65
C PHE A 91 -2.71 -8.49 -0.69
N GLU A 92 -2.71 -7.77 -1.81
CA GLU A 92 -2.63 -8.32 -3.18
C GLU A 92 -1.36 -9.15 -3.42
N HIS A 93 -0.30 -8.88 -2.67
CA HIS A 93 0.96 -9.61 -2.75
C HIS A 93 1.03 -10.82 -1.82
N MET A 94 -0.01 -11.06 -1.02
CA MET A 94 -0.10 -12.16 -0.05
C MET A 94 -1.10 -13.21 -0.52
N ARG A 95 -0.70 -14.49 -0.53
CA ARG A 95 -1.59 -15.57 -0.96
C ARG A 95 -2.42 -16.17 0.18
N ASN A 96 -1.89 -16.19 1.40
CA ASN A 96 -2.58 -16.79 2.55
C ASN A 96 -3.10 -15.70 3.50
N TRP A 97 -4.23 -15.10 3.12
CA TRP A 97 -4.87 -14.06 3.91
C TRP A 97 -5.36 -14.55 5.27
N SER A 98 -5.87 -15.79 5.36
CA SER A 98 -6.32 -16.36 6.64
C SER A 98 -5.19 -16.39 7.67
N GLU A 99 -4.00 -16.84 7.27
CA GLU A 99 -2.84 -16.84 8.17
C GLU A 99 -2.34 -15.44 8.50
N LEU A 100 -2.31 -14.54 7.51
CA LEU A 100 -1.95 -13.14 7.76
C LEU A 100 -2.91 -12.48 8.75
N LEU A 101 -4.22 -12.64 8.58
CA LEU A 101 -5.24 -12.08 9.46
C LEU A 101 -5.19 -12.68 10.87
N ARG A 102 -4.93 -13.99 10.99
CA ARG A 102 -4.69 -14.65 12.27
C ARG A 102 -3.48 -14.03 13.01
N ARG A 103 -2.38 -13.78 12.32
CA ARG A 103 -1.18 -13.13 12.90
C ARG A 103 -1.47 -11.69 13.30
N ILE A 104 -2.12 -10.91 12.43
CA ILE A 104 -2.52 -9.53 12.71
C ILE A 104 -3.41 -9.48 13.95
N GLY A 105 -4.37 -10.40 14.11
CA GLY A 105 -5.19 -10.51 15.31
C GLY A 105 -4.35 -10.67 16.60
N GLY A 106 -3.23 -11.39 16.52
CA GLY A 106 -2.27 -11.51 17.62
C GLY A 106 -1.48 -10.21 17.91
N TRP A 107 -1.33 -9.33 16.92
CA TRP A 107 -0.61 -8.07 17.06
C TRP A 107 -1.49 -6.90 17.49
N LEU A 108 -2.82 -7.05 17.41
CA LEU A 108 -3.76 -6.02 17.83
C LEU A 108 -3.91 -5.99 19.36
N SER A 109 -4.04 -4.79 19.93
CA SER A 109 -4.55 -4.57 21.28
C SER A 109 -6.01 -5.03 21.39
N PRO A 110 -6.59 -5.22 22.59
CA PRO A 110 -7.98 -5.68 22.73
C PRO A 110 -9.01 -4.85 21.96
N GLU A 111 -8.84 -3.54 21.90
CA GLU A 111 -9.67 -2.59 21.13
C GLU A 111 -8.99 -2.15 19.82
N GLY A 112 -7.96 -2.89 19.42
CA GLY A 112 -7.18 -2.59 18.23
C GLY A 112 -7.96 -2.91 16.96
N LYS A 113 -7.69 -2.15 15.88
CA LYS A 113 -8.37 -2.30 14.60
C LYS A 113 -7.38 -2.46 13.46
N LEU A 114 -7.75 -3.30 12.50
CA LEU A 114 -7.09 -3.44 11.22
C LEU A 114 -7.84 -2.62 10.17
N PHE A 115 -7.11 -1.83 9.39
CA PHE A 115 -7.60 -1.20 8.17
C PHE A 115 -6.87 -1.79 6.96
N VAL A 116 -7.65 -2.20 5.97
CA VAL A 116 -7.13 -2.71 4.69
C VAL A 116 -7.65 -1.85 3.54
N HIS A 117 -6.75 -1.37 2.70
CA HIS A 117 -7.01 -0.80 1.38
C HIS A 117 -6.45 -1.78 0.35
N VAL A 118 -7.28 -2.31 -0.49
CA VAL A 118 -6.93 -3.36 -1.44
C VAL A 118 -7.64 -3.15 -2.78
N PHE A 119 -6.99 -3.51 -3.87
CA PHE A 119 -7.65 -3.58 -5.18
C PHE A 119 -8.56 -4.79 -5.25
N GLU A 120 -9.63 -4.68 -6.00
CA GLU A 120 -10.58 -5.74 -6.25
C GLU A 120 -11.04 -5.72 -7.72
N ALA A 121 -11.07 -6.90 -8.34
CA ALA A 121 -11.67 -7.12 -9.64
C ALA A 121 -12.06 -8.59 -9.80
N GLU A 122 -12.96 -8.88 -10.74
CA GLU A 122 -13.30 -10.25 -11.12
C GLU A 122 -12.40 -10.81 -12.24
N ALA A 123 -11.52 -9.98 -12.81
CA ALA A 123 -10.65 -10.33 -13.93
C ALA A 123 -9.16 -10.34 -13.54
N ASP A 124 -8.38 -11.21 -14.19
CA ASP A 124 -6.92 -11.31 -14.02
C ASP A 124 -6.20 -10.90 -15.32
N ASP A 125 -5.11 -10.14 -15.20
CA ASP A 125 -4.26 -9.75 -16.34
C ASP A 125 -2.85 -10.35 -16.19
N ASP A 126 -2.52 -11.29 -17.08
CA ASP A 126 -1.27 -12.02 -17.09
C ASP A 126 -0.03 -11.13 -17.39
N TRP A 127 -0.17 -10.05 -18.18
CA TRP A 127 0.96 -9.15 -18.48
C TRP A 127 1.38 -8.32 -17.26
N MET A 128 0.41 -7.76 -16.54
CA MET A 128 0.67 -6.98 -15.33
C MET A 128 1.25 -7.88 -14.24
N GLY A 129 0.73 -9.09 -14.07
CA GLY A 129 1.24 -10.10 -13.15
C GLY A 129 2.72 -10.42 -13.41
N ARG A 130 3.12 -10.60 -14.68
CA ARG A 130 4.50 -10.94 -15.05
C ARG A 130 5.50 -9.80 -14.83
N HIS A 131 5.11 -8.55 -15.00
CA HIS A 131 6.05 -7.42 -15.01
C HIS A 131 6.02 -6.57 -13.74
N PHE A 132 4.90 -6.52 -13.03
CA PHE A 132 4.69 -5.61 -11.91
C PHE A 132 4.16 -6.29 -10.63
N PHE A 133 3.40 -7.39 -10.76
CA PHE A 133 2.75 -8.06 -9.63
C PHE A 133 3.14 -9.54 -9.53
N THR A 134 4.43 -9.86 -9.66
CA THR A 134 4.91 -11.25 -9.62
C THR A 134 4.41 -11.98 -8.37
N GLY A 135 3.55 -12.97 -8.57
CA GLY A 135 2.94 -13.75 -7.49
C GLY A 135 1.80 -13.06 -6.75
N GLY A 136 1.40 -11.86 -7.16
CA GLY A 136 0.20 -11.17 -6.68
C GLY A 136 -1.08 -11.86 -7.11
N MET A 137 -2.18 -11.40 -6.57
CA MET A 137 -3.54 -11.83 -6.94
C MET A 137 -4.44 -10.59 -6.98
N MET A 138 -5.46 -10.64 -7.83
CA MET A 138 -6.55 -9.68 -7.79
C MET A 138 -7.72 -10.30 -7.02
N PRO A 139 -7.99 -9.88 -5.78
CA PRO A 139 -9.03 -10.47 -4.96
C PRO A 139 -10.42 -10.05 -5.43
N SER A 140 -11.40 -10.94 -5.25
CA SER A 140 -12.81 -10.60 -5.36
C SER A 140 -13.28 -9.82 -4.13
N HIS A 141 -14.34 -9.02 -4.29
CA HIS A 141 -14.91 -8.20 -3.22
C HIS A 141 -15.29 -8.98 -1.95
N ASP A 142 -15.68 -10.24 -2.08
CA ASP A 142 -16.09 -11.08 -0.97
C ASP A 142 -14.96 -11.91 -0.34
N LEU A 143 -13.75 -11.86 -0.86
CA LEU A 143 -12.64 -12.67 -0.36
C LEU A 143 -12.31 -12.34 1.10
N LEU A 144 -12.06 -11.06 1.42
CA LEU A 144 -11.66 -10.67 2.78
C LEU A 144 -12.73 -11.00 3.82
N PRO A 145 -14.03 -10.69 3.61
CA PRO A 145 -15.08 -11.10 4.53
C PRO A 145 -15.14 -12.62 4.79
N ARG A 146 -14.88 -13.44 3.76
CA ARG A 146 -14.90 -14.91 3.90
C ARG A 146 -13.75 -15.46 4.74
N VAL A 147 -12.61 -14.78 4.77
CA VAL A 147 -11.39 -15.26 5.44
C VAL A 147 -11.01 -14.41 6.65
N ALA A 148 -11.88 -13.50 7.08
CA ALA A 148 -11.58 -12.51 8.11
C ALA A 148 -11.24 -13.10 9.49
N ALA A 149 -11.73 -14.30 9.82
CA ALA A 149 -11.48 -14.93 11.12
C ALA A 149 -9.98 -15.03 11.46
N PRO A 150 -9.57 -14.76 12.72
CA PRO A 150 -10.39 -14.52 13.91
C PRO A 150 -10.94 -13.07 14.06
N LEU A 151 -10.65 -12.18 13.13
CA LEU A 151 -11.21 -10.82 13.10
C LEU A 151 -12.63 -10.84 12.49
N SER A 152 -13.33 -9.74 12.59
CA SER A 152 -14.63 -9.54 11.95
C SER A 152 -14.66 -8.20 11.23
N VAL A 153 -15.25 -8.15 10.04
CA VAL A 153 -15.43 -6.88 9.31
C VAL A 153 -16.47 -6.04 10.03
N GLU A 154 -16.04 -4.89 10.57
CA GLU A 154 -16.92 -3.91 11.19
C GLU A 154 -17.58 -3.00 10.15
N GLU A 155 -16.81 -2.61 9.15
CA GLU A 155 -17.26 -1.67 8.13
C GLU A 155 -16.46 -1.87 6.83
N SER A 156 -17.12 -1.70 5.71
CA SER A 156 -16.49 -1.77 4.38
C SER A 156 -16.96 -0.61 3.50
N TRP A 157 -16.10 -0.19 2.59
CA TRP A 157 -16.37 0.88 1.63
C TRP A 157 -15.80 0.51 0.28
N VAL A 158 -16.61 0.70 -0.74
CA VAL A 158 -16.14 0.63 -2.14
C VAL A 158 -15.77 2.04 -2.60
N VAL A 159 -14.60 2.17 -3.19
CA VAL A 159 -14.14 3.38 -3.87
C VAL A 159 -14.13 3.09 -5.37
N PRO A 160 -14.95 3.78 -6.18
CA PRO A 160 -15.00 3.54 -7.61
C PRO A 160 -13.63 3.62 -8.26
N GLY A 161 -13.35 2.72 -9.18
CA GLY A 161 -12.08 2.64 -9.88
C GLY A 161 -11.67 3.92 -10.60
N THR A 162 -12.64 4.76 -10.99
CA THR A 162 -12.39 6.07 -11.60
C THR A 162 -11.47 6.98 -10.77
N HIS A 163 -11.42 6.80 -9.45
CA HIS A 163 -10.46 7.52 -8.59
C HIS A 163 -9.03 7.05 -8.83
N TYR A 164 -8.84 5.74 -9.00
CA TYR A 164 -7.52 5.17 -9.28
C TYR A 164 -7.10 5.42 -10.73
N ALA A 165 -8.05 5.38 -11.69
CA ALA A 165 -7.81 5.76 -13.08
C ALA A 165 -7.21 7.17 -13.17
N ARG A 166 -7.83 8.17 -12.53
CA ARG A 166 -7.31 9.55 -12.48
C ARG A 166 -5.94 9.65 -11.80
N THR A 167 -5.69 8.83 -10.79
CA THR A 167 -4.39 8.78 -10.12
C THR A 167 -3.32 8.22 -11.06
N SER A 168 -3.64 7.16 -11.80
CA SER A 168 -2.75 6.54 -12.79
C SER A 168 -2.44 7.48 -13.96
N GLU A 169 -3.44 8.23 -14.45
CA GLU A 169 -3.25 9.29 -15.43
C GLU A 169 -2.31 10.38 -14.92
N ALA A 170 -2.46 10.81 -13.66
CA ALA A 170 -1.58 11.81 -13.05
C ALA A 170 -0.14 11.28 -12.88
N TRP A 171 0.04 10.03 -12.52
CA TRP A 171 1.36 9.39 -12.47
C TRP A 171 1.99 9.25 -13.85
N HIS A 172 1.19 8.89 -14.88
CA HIS A 172 1.65 8.85 -16.26
C HIS A 172 2.13 10.22 -16.74
N GLN A 173 1.34 11.27 -16.50
CA GLN A 173 1.70 12.64 -16.85
C GLN A 173 3.00 13.10 -16.14
N ASN A 174 3.09 12.82 -14.83
CA ASN A 174 4.29 13.13 -14.05
C ASN A 174 5.54 12.38 -14.59
N LEU A 175 5.38 11.12 -15.02
CA LEU A 175 6.48 10.38 -15.63
C LEU A 175 6.90 10.98 -16.97
N LEU A 176 5.96 11.45 -17.80
CA LEU A 176 6.27 12.12 -19.06
C LEU A 176 7.05 13.42 -18.84
N GLU A 177 6.60 14.25 -17.89
CA GLU A 177 7.23 15.52 -17.55
C GLU A 177 8.64 15.35 -16.96
N ASN A 178 8.92 14.22 -16.32
CA ASN A 178 10.17 13.91 -15.65
C ASN A 178 10.95 12.75 -16.31
N ALA A 179 10.67 12.42 -17.57
CA ALA A 179 11.20 11.24 -18.25
C ALA A 179 12.73 11.17 -18.28
N GLU A 180 13.40 12.32 -18.45
CA GLU A 180 14.87 12.39 -18.47
C GLU A 180 15.45 12.07 -17.08
N ALA A 181 14.90 12.66 -16.03
CA ALA A 181 15.32 12.41 -14.63
C ALA A 181 15.05 10.96 -14.23
N ALA A 182 13.89 10.42 -14.59
CA ALA A 182 13.52 9.03 -14.32
C ALA A 182 14.45 8.05 -15.06
N THR A 183 14.77 8.33 -16.34
CA THR A 183 15.71 7.54 -17.12
C THR A 183 17.12 7.60 -16.53
N ALA A 184 17.59 8.78 -16.14
CA ALA A 184 18.90 8.96 -15.51
C ALA A 184 19.01 8.17 -14.19
N ALA A 185 17.95 8.19 -13.36
CA ALA A 185 17.92 7.43 -12.11
C ALA A 185 18.03 5.90 -12.34
N LEU A 186 17.47 5.38 -13.43
CA LEU A 186 17.56 3.97 -13.81
C LEU A 186 18.88 3.60 -14.50
N THR A 187 19.54 4.53 -15.17
CA THR A 187 20.78 4.27 -15.94
C THR A 187 21.97 3.94 -15.03
N GLY A 188 21.93 4.29 -13.74
CA GLY A 188 22.95 3.87 -12.77
C GLY A 188 22.96 2.33 -12.55
N PRO A 189 21.84 1.73 -12.20
CA PRO A 189 21.72 0.29 -11.98
C PRO A 189 21.47 -0.54 -13.26
N LEU A 190 21.03 0.07 -14.38
CA LEU A 190 20.67 -0.61 -15.63
C LEU A 190 21.45 -0.05 -16.82
N PRO A 191 21.72 -0.87 -17.87
CA PRO A 191 22.15 -0.35 -19.17
C PRO A 191 21.16 0.68 -19.73
N ALA A 192 21.66 1.69 -20.43
CA ALA A 192 20.85 2.82 -20.92
C ALA A 192 19.64 2.40 -21.79
N GLU A 193 19.78 1.36 -22.60
CA GLU A 193 18.66 0.83 -23.40
C GLU A 193 17.60 0.17 -22.51
N GLU A 194 18.02 -0.61 -21.52
CA GLU A 194 17.10 -1.25 -20.59
C GLU A 194 16.39 -0.21 -19.69
N ALA A 195 17.09 0.82 -19.25
CA ALA A 195 16.49 1.95 -18.53
C ALA A 195 15.37 2.60 -19.36
N ARG A 196 15.63 2.90 -20.65
CA ARG A 196 14.59 3.43 -21.56
C ARG A 196 13.44 2.45 -21.77
N ARG A 197 13.72 1.14 -21.86
CA ARG A 197 12.68 0.10 -21.97
C ARG A 197 11.82 0.06 -20.70
N GLN A 198 12.42 0.17 -19.53
CA GLN A 198 11.70 0.18 -18.26
C GLN A 198 10.81 1.42 -18.12
N ILE A 199 11.23 2.59 -18.56
CA ILE A 199 10.38 3.79 -18.60
C ILE A 199 9.14 3.55 -19.49
N ARG A 200 9.30 2.96 -20.68
CA ARG A 200 8.16 2.61 -21.54
C ARG A 200 7.21 1.60 -20.88
N ARG A 201 7.74 0.61 -20.14
CA ARG A 201 6.90 -0.34 -19.37
C ARG A 201 6.10 0.38 -18.30
N TRP A 202 6.68 1.34 -17.58
CA TRP A 202 5.95 2.15 -16.60
C TRP A 202 4.87 3.02 -17.25
N GLN A 203 5.13 3.61 -18.41
CA GLN A 203 4.11 4.35 -19.17
C GLN A 203 2.92 3.44 -19.52
N MET A 204 3.21 2.25 -20.09
CA MET A 204 2.18 1.26 -20.43
C MET A 204 1.42 0.80 -19.18
N PHE A 205 2.11 0.59 -18.05
CA PHE A 205 1.49 0.19 -16.81
C PHE A 205 0.49 1.22 -16.31
N PHE A 206 0.87 2.51 -16.26
CA PHE A 206 -0.05 3.54 -15.82
C PHE A 206 -1.25 3.71 -16.74
N LEU A 207 -1.06 3.59 -18.06
CA LEU A 207 -2.16 3.63 -19.03
C LEU A 207 -3.08 2.41 -18.87
N ALA A 208 -2.53 1.21 -18.72
CA ALA A 208 -3.32 0.00 -18.48
C ALA A 208 -4.13 0.11 -17.19
N CYS A 209 -3.52 0.60 -16.09
CA CYS A 209 -4.24 0.87 -14.85
C CYS A 209 -5.39 1.90 -15.06
N ALA A 210 -5.13 2.98 -15.81
CA ALA A 210 -6.15 3.98 -16.08
C ALA A 210 -7.34 3.41 -16.86
N GLU A 211 -7.09 2.60 -17.88
CA GLU A 211 -8.13 1.93 -18.67
C GLU A 211 -8.91 0.91 -17.84
N LEU A 212 -8.23 -0.01 -17.14
CA LEU A 212 -8.87 -1.05 -16.35
C LEU A 212 -9.74 -0.45 -15.24
N PHE A 213 -9.18 0.45 -14.45
CA PHE A 213 -9.93 1.10 -13.35
C PHE A 213 -10.96 2.12 -13.84
N GLY A 214 -10.84 2.63 -15.07
CA GLY A 214 -11.83 3.49 -15.71
C GLY A 214 -12.96 2.72 -16.38
N PHE A 215 -12.74 1.43 -16.69
CA PHE A 215 -13.69 0.60 -17.41
C PHE A 215 -15.05 0.54 -16.67
N ASP A 216 -16.13 0.53 -17.43
CA ASP A 216 -17.51 0.54 -16.92
C ASP A 216 -17.78 1.60 -15.82
N GLY A 217 -17.17 2.78 -15.94
CA GLY A 217 -17.31 3.84 -14.94
C GLY A 217 -16.69 3.48 -13.58
N GLY A 218 -15.72 2.57 -13.56
CA GLY A 218 -15.00 2.14 -12.36
C GLY A 218 -15.80 1.17 -11.49
N ARG A 219 -16.73 0.40 -12.07
CA ARG A 219 -17.53 -0.58 -11.33
C ARG A 219 -16.93 -1.98 -11.32
N GLU A 220 -16.13 -2.32 -12.33
CA GLU A 220 -15.50 -3.65 -12.44
C GLU A 220 -14.18 -3.75 -11.68
N TRP A 221 -13.30 -2.74 -11.86
CA TRP A 221 -12.04 -2.61 -11.13
C TRP A 221 -12.20 -1.52 -10.10
N GLN A 222 -12.07 -1.88 -8.83
CA GLN A 222 -12.39 -1.00 -7.71
C GLN A 222 -11.28 -1.03 -6.65
N VAL A 223 -11.41 -0.14 -5.68
CA VAL A 223 -10.63 -0.19 -4.45
C VAL A 223 -11.59 -0.42 -3.30
N ALA A 224 -11.33 -1.44 -2.50
CA ALA A 224 -12.08 -1.65 -1.28
C ALA A 224 -11.29 -1.22 -0.05
N HIS A 225 -12.03 -0.68 0.90
CA HIS A 225 -11.53 -0.44 2.24
C HIS A 225 -12.33 -1.29 3.22
N TYR A 226 -11.62 -1.92 4.14
CA TYR A 226 -12.21 -2.68 5.24
C TYR A 226 -11.63 -2.21 6.56
N ARG A 227 -12.50 -2.17 7.59
CA ARG A 227 -12.09 -2.07 8.98
C ARG A 227 -12.56 -3.32 9.73
N LEU A 228 -11.63 -3.94 10.45
CA LEU A 228 -11.83 -5.14 11.24
C LEU A 228 -11.40 -4.91 12.69
#